data_6394a7d041b2da40081e345ee386eea9
#
_entry.id   6394a7d041b2da40081e345ee386eea9
#
_cell.length_a   1.000
_cell.length_b   1.000
_cell.length_c   1.000
_cell.angle_alpha   90.00
_cell.angle_beta   90.00
_cell.angle_gamma   90.00
#
_symmetry.space_group_name_H-M   'P 1'
#
loop_
_entity.id
_entity.type
_entity.pdbx_description
1 polymer ?
#
loop_
_entity_poly.entity_id
_entity_poly.type
_entity_poly.pdbx_seq_one_letter_code
_entity_poly.pdbx_strand_id
1 'polypeptide(L)'
;MLLADEPTGELDEANSVLVLETLRDINERLGVTVLIVTHDDTVSQHVRRTVQIRDGRTSTEVLRHTRTDESGTEHQIEREYAVLDRVGRLQLPHDYLERLDMRDRVRLELEHDHVQVHPTTEEDAR
;
A
#
# COMPACT_ATOMS: atom_id res chain seq x y z
N MET A 1 17.37 -8.60 -11.24
CA MET A 1 16.22 -7.71 -10.97
C MET A 1 15.77 -7.08 -12.28
N LEU A 2 14.48 -7.05 -12.53
CA LEU A 2 13.88 -6.40 -13.69
C LEU A 2 13.16 -5.13 -13.24
N LEU A 3 13.46 -4.00 -13.87
CA LEU A 3 12.81 -2.72 -13.62
C LEU A 3 11.89 -2.38 -14.79
N ALA A 4 10.62 -2.16 -14.51
CA ALA A 4 9.61 -1.75 -15.49
C ALA A 4 9.02 -0.39 -15.09
N ASP A 5 9.20 0.60 -15.97
CA ASP A 5 8.70 1.96 -15.76
C ASP A 5 7.47 2.16 -16.65
N GLU A 6 6.32 2.37 -16.02
CA GLU A 6 5.00 2.53 -16.67
C GLU A 6 4.73 1.47 -17.76
N PRO A 7 4.84 0.16 -17.43
CA PRO A 7 4.80 -0.90 -18.46
C PRO A 7 3.46 -1.05 -19.17
N THR A 8 2.38 -0.46 -18.62
CA THR A 8 1.02 -0.55 -19.16
C THR A 8 0.47 0.79 -19.65
N GLY A 9 1.28 1.85 -19.65
CA GLY A 9 0.85 3.23 -19.84
C GLY A 9 0.14 3.56 -21.15
N GLU A 10 0.38 2.80 -22.22
CA GLU A 10 -0.25 3.02 -23.53
C GLU A 10 -1.02 1.79 -24.04
N LEU A 11 -1.31 0.85 -23.15
CA LEU A 11 -1.99 -0.39 -23.49
C LEU A 11 -3.47 -0.35 -23.10
N ASP A 12 -4.30 -1.08 -23.84
CA ASP A 12 -5.65 -1.36 -23.40
C ASP A 12 -5.66 -2.31 -22.19
N GLU A 13 -6.82 -2.51 -21.58
CA GLU A 13 -6.95 -3.32 -20.37
C GLU A 13 -6.49 -4.77 -20.57
N ALA A 14 -6.90 -5.40 -21.69
CA ALA A 14 -6.54 -6.78 -21.98
C ALA A 14 -5.03 -6.96 -22.17
N ASN A 15 -4.39 -6.06 -22.88
CA ASN A 15 -2.93 -6.10 -23.08
C ASN A 15 -2.16 -5.72 -21.82
N SER A 16 -2.70 -4.83 -21.01
CA SER A 16 -2.13 -4.48 -19.69
C SER A 16 -2.10 -5.71 -18.77
N VAL A 17 -3.20 -6.44 -18.68
CA VAL A 17 -3.26 -7.68 -17.89
C VAL A 17 -2.25 -8.70 -18.38
N LEU A 18 -2.14 -8.87 -19.71
CA LEU A 18 -1.18 -9.82 -20.31
C LEU A 18 0.27 -9.46 -19.96
N VAL A 19 0.64 -8.20 -20.00
CA VAL A 19 1.98 -7.74 -19.60
C VAL A 19 2.25 -8.02 -18.13
N LEU A 20 1.29 -7.71 -17.26
CA LEU A 20 1.43 -7.93 -15.82
C LEU A 20 1.53 -9.42 -15.47
N GLU A 21 0.74 -10.27 -16.12
CA GLU A 21 0.83 -11.72 -15.97
C GLU A 21 2.18 -12.26 -16.45
N THR A 22 2.71 -11.72 -17.55
CA THR A 22 4.04 -12.08 -18.06
C THR A 22 5.14 -11.72 -17.06
N LEU A 23 5.08 -10.52 -16.48
CA LEU A 23 6.03 -10.10 -15.46
C LEU A 23 5.95 -10.97 -14.21
N ARG A 24 4.77 -11.34 -13.80
CA ARG A 24 4.54 -12.27 -12.69
C ARG A 24 5.12 -13.65 -12.97
N ASP A 25 4.92 -14.16 -14.16
CA ASP A 25 5.47 -15.44 -14.62
C ASP A 25 7.01 -15.43 -14.56
N ILE A 26 7.64 -14.36 -15.02
CA ILE A 26 9.09 -14.18 -14.95
C ILE A 26 9.57 -14.23 -13.49
N ASN A 27 8.88 -13.53 -12.60
CA ASN A 27 9.21 -13.55 -11.18
C ASN A 27 9.10 -14.97 -10.58
N GLU A 28 8.00 -15.67 -10.86
CA GLU A 28 7.72 -16.97 -10.27
C GLU A 28 8.61 -18.08 -10.84
N ARG A 29 8.82 -18.09 -12.15
CA ARG A 29 9.59 -19.16 -12.83
C ARG A 29 11.10 -18.97 -12.76
N LEU A 30 11.56 -17.74 -12.91
CA LEU A 30 12.99 -17.43 -12.98
C LEU A 30 13.57 -16.91 -11.66
N GLY A 31 12.73 -16.67 -10.65
CA GLY A 31 13.17 -16.11 -9.38
C GLY A 31 13.71 -14.68 -9.50
N VAL A 32 13.36 -13.97 -10.56
CA VAL A 32 13.80 -12.59 -10.78
C VAL A 32 12.90 -11.63 -10.03
N THR A 33 13.46 -10.76 -9.21
CA THR A 33 12.71 -9.68 -8.58
C THR A 33 12.28 -8.68 -9.65
N VAL A 34 10.99 -8.35 -9.69
CA VAL A 34 10.41 -7.38 -10.61
C VAL A 34 9.96 -6.15 -9.82
N LEU A 35 10.46 -4.99 -10.19
CA LEU A 35 10.03 -3.70 -9.65
C LEU A 35 9.29 -2.93 -10.75
N ILE A 36 8.03 -2.59 -10.48
CA ILE A 36 7.19 -1.80 -11.39
C ILE A 36 7.00 -0.41 -10.79
N VAL A 37 7.30 0.62 -11.56
CA VAL A 37 7.02 2.01 -11.19
C VAL A 37 5.87 2.50 -12.06
N THR A 38 4.78 2.92 -11.44
CA THR A 38 3.57 3.36 -12.14
C THR A 38 2.71 4.26 -11.26
N HIS A 39 1.91 5.11 -11.89
CA HIS A 39 0.83 5.86 -11.22
C HIS A 39 -0.56 5.23 -11.47
N ASP A 40 -0.61 4.08 -12.12
CA ASP A 40 -1.85 3.37 -12.40
C ASP A 40 -2.20 2.43 -11.23
N ASP A 41 -3.24 2.79 -10.49
CA ASP A 41 -3.69 2.03 -9.32
C ASP A 41 -4.18 0.63 -9.67
N THR A 42 -4.61 0.39 -10.90
CA THR A 42 -5.08 -0.95 -11.32
C THR A 42 -3.96 -1.98 -11.32
N VAL A 43 -2.73 -1.56 -11.56
CA VAL A 43 -1.54 -2.42 -11.51
C VAL A 43 -1.36 -3.04 -10.13
N SER A 44 -1.70 -2.29 -9.08
CA SER A 44 -1.54 -2.74 -7.69
C SER A 44 -2.28 -4.03 -7.38
N GLN A 45 -3.39 -4.29 -8.06
CA GLN A 45 -4.19 -5.50 -7.87
C GLN A 45 -3.54 -6.77 -8.43
N HIS A 46 -2.54 -6.61 -9.30
CA HIS A 46 -1.84 -7.71 -9.97
C HIS A 46 -0.50 -8.07 -9.34
N VAL A 47 -0.09 -7.36 -8.29
CA VAL A 47 1.19 -7.55 -7.62
C VAL A 47 0.98 -7.89 -6.15
N ARG A 48 1.96 -8.60 -5.56
CA ARG A 48 1.87 -9.01 -4.16
C ARG A 48 2.15 -7.89 -3.17
N ARG A 49 3.02 -6.97 -3.55
CA ARG A 49 3.43 -5.85 -2.70
C ARG A 49 3.33 -4.54 -3.47
N THR A 50 2.65 -3.58 -2.90
CA THR A 50 2.56 -2.22 -3.43
C THR A 50 3.08 -1.26 -2.37
N VAL A 51 3.99 -0.37 -2.75
CA VAL A 51 4.49 0.69 -1.88
C VAL A 51 4.06 2.01 -2.51
N GLN A 52 3.29 2.78 -1.78
CA GLN A 52 2.84 4.09 -2.22
C GLN A 52 3.85 5.16 -1.78
N ILE A 53 4.23 6.02 -2.72
CA ILE A 53 5.08 7.16 -2.46
C ILE A 53 4.21 8.42 -2.49
N ARG A 54 4.33 9.23 -1.45
CA ARG A 54 3.63 10.51 -1.33
C ARG A 54 4.60 11.55 -0.77
N ASP A 55 4.66 12.72 -1.41
CA ASP A 55 5.57 13.81 -1.02
C ASP A 55 7.04 13.37 -0.92
N GLY A 56 7.48 12.53 -1.88
CA GLY A 56 8.84 12.03 -1.94
C GLY A 56 9.21 11.00 -0.87
N ARG A 57 8.22 10.46 -0.13
CA ARG A 57 8.43 9.49 0.94
C ARG A 57 7.50 8.29 0.76
N THR A 58 7.96 7.13 1.22
CA THR A 58 7.11 5.96 1.34
C THR A 58 6.01 6.24 2.37
N SER A 59 4.77 6.03 2.00
CA SER A 59 3.60 6.35 2.81
C SER A 59 2.93 5.08 3.35
N THR A 60 2.43 4.26 2.45
CA THR A 60 1.73 3.01 2.80
C THR A 60 2.31 1.84 2.03
N GLU A 61 2.20 0.68 2.61
CA GLU A 61 2.55 -0.60 2.00
C GLU A 61 1.35 -1.52 2.07
N VAL A 62 0.97 -2.10 0.94
CA VAL A 62 -0.11 -3.08 0.86
C VAL A 62 0.49 -4.43 0.48
N LEU A 63 0.27 -5.41 1.32
CA LEU A 63 0.66 -6.80 1.08
C LEU A 63 -0.57 -7.63 0.74
N ARG A 64 -0.47 -8.38 -0.35
CA ARG A 64 -1.51 -9.28 -0.83
C ARG A 64 -1.01 -10.71 -0.83
N HIS A 65 -1.80 -11.62 -0.31
CA HIS A 65 -1.53 -13.05 -0.40
C HIS A 65 -2.83 -13.83 -0.55
N THR A 66 -2.73 -15.00 -1.12
CA THR A 66 -3.84 -15.91 -1.28
C THR A 66 -3.83 -16.89 -0.11
N ARG A 67 -4.97 -17.05 0.53
CA ARG A 67 -5.19 -18.04 1.58
C ARG A 67 -6.29 -19.00 1.15
N THR A 68 -6.02 -20.28 1.29
CA THR A 68 -7.01 -21.33 1.02
C THR A 68 -7.67 -21.73 2.33
N ASP A 69 -9.00 -21.73 2.38
CA ASP A 69 -9.76 -22.16 3.55
C ASP A 69 -9.91 -23.69 3.58
N GLU A 70 -10.55 -24.22 4.63
CA GLU A 70 -10.76 -25.66 4.81
C GLU A 70 -11.60 -26.29 3.70
N SER A 71 -12.44 -25.52 3.01
CA SER A 71 -13.26 -25.98 1.89
C SER A 71 -12.54 -25.97 0.54
N GLY A 72 -11.28 -25.50 0.50
CA GLY A 72 -10.49 -25.37 -0.72
C GLY A 72 -10.77 -24.09 -1.50
N THR A 73 -11.53 -23.16 -0.95
CA THR A 73 -11.80 -21.86 -1.56
C THR A 73 -10.63 -20.91 -1.32
N GLU A 74 -10.14 -20.30 -2.39
CA GLU A 74 -9.08 -19.30 -2.31
C GLU A 74 -9.65 -17.94 -1.95
N HIS A 75 -9.05 -17.31 -0.92
CA HIS A 75 -9.34 -15.95 -0.50
C HIS A 75 -8.12 -15.06 -0.70
N GLN A 76 -8.31 -13.93 -1.35
CA GLN A 76 -7.27 -12.91 -1.43
C GLN A 76 -7.33 -12.03 -0.19
N ILE A 77 -6.23 -11.97 0.53
CA ILE A 77 -6.10 -11.17 1.75
C ILE A 77 -5.19 -9.97 1.46
N GLU A 78 -5.69 -8.78 1.76
CA GLU A 78 -4.94 -7.55 1.73
C GLU A 78 -4.69 -7.04 3.15
N ARG A 79 -3.47 -6.59 3.40
CA ARG A 79 -3.13 -5.87 4.63
C ARG A 79 -2.40 -4.60 4.28
N GLU A 80 -2.88 -3.49 4.80
CA GLU A 80 -2.29 -2.17 4.61
C GLU A 80 -1.50 -1.77 5.86
N TYR A 81 -0.31 -1.26 5.64
CA TYR A 81 0.59 -0.80 6.68
C TYR A 81 1.01 0.64 6.38
N ALA A 82 1.07 1.50 7.40
CA ALA A 82 1.78 2.75 7.29
C ALA A 82 3.28 2.47 7.45
N VAL A 83 4.10 3.09 6.62
CA VAL A 83 5.55 2.92 6.70
C VAL A 83 6.12 3.83 7.78
N LEU A 84 6.78 3.24 8.76
CA LEU A 84 7.47 3.96 9.84
C LEU A 84 8.94 4.13 9.45
N ASP A 85 9.42 5.36 9.39
CA ASP A 85 10.81 5.64 9.07
C ASP A 85 11.74 5.48 10.30
N ARG A 86 13.05 5.64 10.08
CA ARG A 86 14.05 5.42 11.13
C ARG A 86 13.99 6.44 12.26
N VAL A 87 13.39 7.60 12.04
CA VAL A 87 13.22 8.64 13.05
C VAL A 87 11.85 8.66 13.69
N GLY A 88 11.04 7.63 13.41
CA GLY A 88 9.73 7.45 14.02
C GLY A 88 8.60 8.23 13.34
N ARG A 89 8.75 8.61 12.07
CA ARG A 89 7.70 9.31 11.31
C ARG A 89 6.91 8.35 10.46
N LEU A 90 5.61 8.56 10.40
CA LEU A 90 4.72 7.92 9.45
C LEU A 90 3.72 8.95 8.88
N GLN A 91 3.16 8.65 7.72
CA GLN A 91 2.08 9.42 7.15
C GLN A 91 0.78 8.66 7.37
N LEU A 92 -0.20 9.30 8.00
CA LEU A 92 -1.53 8.73 8.09
C LEU A 92 -2.19 8.73 6.70
N PRO A 93 -2.97 7.69 6.36
CA PRO A 93 -3.73 7.68 5.11
C PRO A 93 -4.59 8.93 4.97
N HIS A 94 -4.63 9.49 3.76
CA HIS A 94 -5.32 10.75 3.51
C HIS A 94 -6.82 10.68 3.83
N ASP A 95 -7.46 9.58 3.52
CA ASP A 95 -8.86 9.33 3.85
C ASP A 95 -9.14 9.31 5.36
N TYR A 96 -8.20 8.87 6.20
CA TYR A 96 -8.32 8.94 7.65
C TYR A 96 -8.32 10.38 8.15
N LEU A 97 -7.45 11.21 7.57
CA LEU A 97 -7.36 12.63 7.92
C LEU A 97 -8.65 13.37 7.57
N GLU A 98 -9.24 13.08 6.42
CA GLU A 98 -10.50 13.68 5.98
C GLU A 98 -11.68 13.22 6.82
N ARG A 99 -11.80 11.92 7.06
CA ARG A 99 -12.94 11.34 7.79
C ARG A 99 -13.02 11.79 9.25
N LEU A 100 -11.88 12.04 9.87
CA LEU A 100 -11.77 12.46 11.26
C LEU A 100 -11.45 13.95 11.42
N ASP A 101 -11.42 14.71 10.32
CA ASP A 101 -11.08 16.14 10.29
C ASP A 101 -9.78 16.45 11.06
N MET A 102 -8.77 15.61 10.86
CA MET A 102 -7.44 15.82 11.43
C MET A 102 -6.67 16.86 10.62
N ARG A 103 -6.14 17.88 11.28
CA ARG A 103 -5.47 19.01 10.62
C ARG A 103 -4.04 19.19 11.12
N ASP A 104 -3.82 20.24 11.89
CA ASP A 104 -2.47 20.70 12.24
C ASP A 104 -1.79 19.87 13.32
N ARG A 105 -2.55 19.25 14.18
CA ARG A 105 -2.03 18.45 15.28
C ARG A 105 -3.04 17.40 15.72
N VAL A 106 -2.51 16.36 16.33
CA VAL A 106 -3.27 15.24 16.87
C VAL A 106 -2.85 14.99 18.30
N ARG A 107 -3.74 14.43 19.09
CA ARG A 107 -3.46 14.00 20.45
C ARG A 107 -3.01 12.54 20.44
N LEU A 108 -1.90 12.26 21.10
CA LEU A 108 -1.34 10.92 21.19
C LEU A 108 -1.58 10.34 22.60
N GLU A 109 -1.98 9.09 22.66
CA GLU A 109 -2.08 8.31 23.90
C GLU A 109 -1.33 6.99 23.74
N LEU A 110 -0.43 6.73 24.68
CA LEU A 110 0.27 5.44 24.72
C LEU A 110 -0.52 4.47 25.58
N GLU A 111 -0.97 3.40 24.96
CA GLU A 111 -1.59 2.26 25.62
C GLU A 111 -0.57 1.14 25.86
N HIS A 112 -0.99 0.05 26.46
CA HIS A 112 -0.12 -1.08 26.79
C HIS A 112 0.57 -1.69 25.56
N ASP A 113 -0.13 -1.79 24.43
CA ASP A 113 0.30 -2.51 23.23
C ASP A 113 0.18 -1.69 21.93
N HIS A 114 -0.27 -0.44 22.01
CA HIS A 114 -0.48 0.41 20.84
C HIS A 114 -0.43 1.90 21.19
N VAL A 115 -0.40 2.73 20.16
CA VAL A 115 -0.54 4.19 20.27
C VAL A 115 -1.87 4.57 19.64
N GLN A 116 -2.66 5.36 20.35
CA GLN A 116 -3.87 5.96 19.83
C GLN A 116 -3.56 7.36 19.28
N VAL A 117 -4.15 7.69 18.15
CA VAL A 117 -4.04 9.00 17.50
C VAL A 117 -5.46 9.58 17.42
N HIS A 118 -5.70 10.68 18.08
CA HIS A 118 -7.00 11.34 18.15
C HIS A 118 -6.99 12.67 17.44
N PRO A 119 -8.11 13.07 16.78
CA PRO A 119 -8.26 14.44 16.33
C PRO A 119 -8.28 15.39 17.52
N THR A 120 -7.83 16.62 17.32
CA THR A 120 -7.91 17.65 18.37
C THR A 120 -9.34 18.18 18.48
N THR A 121 -9.78 18.38 19.72
CA THR A 121 -11.07 18.97 20.03
C THR A 121 -10.90 20.45 20.44
N GLU A 122 -11.98 21.18 20.59
CA GLU A 122 -11.93 22.56 21.11
C GLU A 122 -11.34 22.62 22.52
N GLU A 123 -11.51 21.56 23.30
CA GLU A 123 -10.93 21.45 24.65
C GLU A 123 -9.40 21.35 24.58
N ASP A 124 -8.86 20.67 23.58
CA ASP A 124 -7.42 20.54 23.39
C ASP A 124 -6.75 21.85 22.92
N ALA A 125 -7.53 22.79 22.40
CA ALA A 125 -7.05 24.08 21.92
C ALA A 125 -6.88 25.15 23.01
N ARG A 126 -7.25 24.87 24.24
CA ARG A 126 -7.19 25.81 25.38
C ARG A 126 -5.95 25.63 26.25
#